data_c7100fc511746fb4ed15ad6536966dfe
#
_entry.id   c7100fc511746fb4ed15ad6536966dfe
#
_cell.length_a   1.000
_cell.length_b   1.000
_cell.length_c   1.000
_cell.angle_alpha   90.00
_cell.angle_beta   90.00
_cell.angle_gamma   90.00
#
_symmetry.space_group_name_H-M   'P 1'
#
loop_
_entity.id
_entity.type
_entity.pdbx_description
1 polymer ?
#
loop_
_entity_poly.entity_id
_entity_poly.type
_entity_poly.pdbx_seq_one_letter_code
_entity_poly.pdbx_strand_id
1 'polypeptide(L)'
;PDLPADLRAVEWVAYASNALNAMVPFYANVETTPAYLAGTTGEVSTDSFYWVSRMIAAMADASYGKSVFHVERYELGVLSACRALLNQYDAKQLAETDPARRAALRQEANEALAAEVKARAADTLDKVLFELSSGMKNAYSRSDA
;
A
#
# COMPACT_ATOMS: atom_id res chain seq x y z
N PRO A 1 -25.97 -8.93 -3.09
CA PRO A 1 -26.37 -8.68 -4.47
C PRO A 1 -25.30 -9.22 -5.42
N ASP A 2 -25.76 -9.83 -6.49
CA ASP A 2 -24.87 -10.34 -7.53
C ASP A 2 -24.27 -9.16 -8.31
N LEU A 3 -23.00 -8.91 -8.07
CA LEU A 3 -22.24 -7.93 -8.86
C LEU A 3 -22.08 -8.44 -10.30
N PRO A 4 -22.15 -7.57 -11.32
CA PRO A 4 -21.78 -7.92 -12.68
C PRO A 4 -20.40 -8.58 -12.74
N ALA A 5 -20.20 -9.50 -13.68
CA ALA A 5 -18.96 -10.29 -13.76
C ALA A 5 -17.69 -9.43 -13.88
N ASP A 6 -17.79 -8.29 -14.58
CA ASP A 6 -16.70 -7.32 -14.75
C ASP A 6 -16.33 -6.57 -13.47
N LEU A 7 -17.21 -6.54 -12.45
CA LEU A 7 -16.97 -5.92 -11.16
C LEU A 7 -16.45 -6.89 -10.09
N ARG A 8 -16.45 -8.19 -10.36
CA ARG A 8 -16.03 -9.22 -9.37
C ARG A 8 -14.53 -9.40 -9.28
N ALA A 9 -13.79 -8.97 -10.27
CA ALA A 9 -12.35 -9.22 -10.34
C ALA A 9 -11.57 -8.16 -9.59
N VAL A 10 -11.46 -8.33 -8.27
CA VAL A 10 -10.58 -7.54 -7.40
C VAL A 10 -9.48 -8.45 -6.87
N GLU A 11 -8.24 -8.04 -7.07
CA GLU A 11 -7.05 -8.72 -6.56
C GLU A 11 -6.49 -7.97 -5.36
N TRP A 12 -5.99 -8.71 -4.37
CA TRP A 12 -5.32 -8.17 -3.20
C TRP A 12 -3.84 -8.50 -3.27
N VAL A 13 -3.02 -7.47 -3.22
CA VAL A 13 -1.57 -7.58 -3.39
C VAL A 13 -0.84 -7.08 -2.14
N ALA A 14 0.17 -7.83 -1.71
CA ALA A 14 1.12 -7.41 -0.69
C ALA A 14 2.53 -7.80 -1.12
N TYR A 15 3.51 -7.00 -0.74
CA TYR A 15 4.92 -7.28 -0.96
C TYR A 15 5.65 -7.46 0.37
N ALA A 16 6.76 -8.18 0.35
CA ALA A 16 7.59 -8.51 1.51
C ALA A 16 6.81 -9.31 2.58
N SER A 17 7.12 -9.15 3.84
CA SER A 17 6.44 -9.87 4.92
C SER A 17 5.02 -9.33 5.13
N ASN A 18 4.01 -10.18 4.95
CA ASN A 18 2.60 -9.80 5.15
C ASN A 18 2.30 -9.37 6.58
N ALA A 19 3.06 -9.86 7.56
CA ALA A 19 2.91 -9.45 8.96
C ALA A 19 3.35 -8.01 9.23
N LEU A 20 4.12 -7.42 8.30
CA LEU A 20 4.70 -6.09 8.45
C LEU A 20 4.30 -5.14 7.33
N ASN A 21 3.32 -5.50 6.51
CA ASN A 21 2.86 -4.71 5.38
C ASN A 21 1.36 -4.78 5.15
N ALA A 22 0.83 -3.77 4.47
CA ALA A 22 -0.56 -3.70 4.09
C ALA A 22 -0.85 -4.51 2.82
N MET A 23 -2.06 -5.07 2.74
CA MET A 23 -2.63 -5.61 1.51
C MET A 23 -3.44 -4.53 0.81
N VAL A 24 -3.29 -4.45 -0.50
CA VAL A 24 -3.94 -3.44 -1.32
C VAL A 24 -4.79 -4.08 -2.40
N PRO A 25 -6.07 -3.70 -2.53
CA PRO A 25 -6.95 -4.23 -3.56
C PRO A 25 -6.86 -3.44 -4.86
N PHE A 26 -7.02 -4.11 -5.98
CA PHE A 26 -7.13 -3.50 -7.31
C PHE A 26 -8.19 -4.19 -8.15
N TYR A 27 -8.84 -3.41 -9.02
CA TYR A 27 -9.63 -3.99 -10.09
C TYR A 27 -8.69 -4.64 -11.12
N ALA A 28 -8.92 -5.91 -11.42
CA ALA A 28 -8.07 -6.67 -12.33
C ALA A 28 -8.34 -6.38 -13.82
N ASN A 29 -9.56 -5.95 -14.16
CA ASN A 29 -9.99 -5.67 -15.54
C ASN A 29 -9.61 -4.25 -15.95
N VAL A 30 -8.32 -3.98 -16.06
CA VAL A 30 -7.77 -2.68 -16.46
C VAL A 30 -6.65 -2.89 -17.48
N GLU A 31 -6.45 -1.90 -18.35
CA GLU A 31 -5.39 -1.95 -19.37
C GLU A 31 -4.00 -1.67 -18.82
N THR A 32 -3.91 -0.81 -17.80
CA THR A 32 -2.63 -0.41 -17.21
C THR A 32 -2.66 -0.49 -15.70
N THR A 33 -1.54 -0.88 -15.12
CA THR A 33 -1.33 -0.85 -13.66
C THR A 33 -0.75 0.50 -13.27
N PRO A 34 -1.22 1.14 -12.17
CA PRO A 34 -0.60 2.37 -11.67
C PRO A 34 0.90 2.22 -11.49
N ALA A 35 1.67 3.23 -11.88
CA ALA A 35 3.14 3.19 -11.88
C ALA A 35 3.73 2.84 -10.51
N TYR A 36 3.13 3.34 -9.43
CA TYR A 36 3.56 3.05 -8.07
C TYR A 36 3.54 1.56 -7.73
N LEU A 37 2.65 0.80 -8.35
CA LEU A 37 2.42 -0.62 -8.08
C LEU A 37 3.12 -1.53 -9.10
N ALA A 38 3.43 -1.03 -10.29
CA ALA A 38 3.92 -1.83 -11.40
C ALA A 38 5.41 -2.18 -11.31
N GLY A 39 6.19 -1.43 -10.55
CA GLY A 39 7.64 -1.47 -10.63
C GLY A 39 8.31 -2.37 -9.59
N THR A 40 8.87 -3.49 -10.03
CA THR A 40 9.87 -4.25 -9.27
C THR A 40 11.24 -4.01 -9.94
N THR A 41 11.90 -2.91 -9.58
CA THR A 41 13.20 -2.56 -10.17
C THR A 41 14.34 -2.95 -9.24
N GLY A 42 15.56 -3.05 -9.80
CA GLY A 42 16.78 -3.25 -9.01
C GLY A 42 17.22 -2.00 -8.23
N GLU A 43 16.66 -0.85 -8.55
CA GLU A 43 16.97 0.42 -7.86
C GLU A 43 15.98 0.72 -6.76
N VAL A 44 16.49 1.01 -5.57
CA VAL A 44 15.66 1.40 -4.42
C VAL A 44 15.01 2.75 -4.68
N SER A 45 13.70 2.83 -4.47
CA SER A 45 12.93 4.04 -4.69
C SER A 45 11.75 4.12 -3.73
N THR A 46 11.46 5.31 -3.23
CA THR A 46 10.25 5.60 -2.45
C THR A 46 9.01 5.77 -3.34
N ASP A 47 9.18 5.82 -4.65
CA ASP A 47 8.10 5.85 -5.64
C ASP A 47 7.66 4.47 -6.11
N SER A 48 8.12 3.41 -5.45
CA SER A 48 7.79 2.02 -5.72
C SER A 48 7.20 1.34 -4.49
N PHE A 49 5.98 0.82 -4.60
CA PHE A 49 5.33 0.08 -3.52
C PHE A 49 6.13 -1.16 -3.11
N TYR A 50 6.75 -1.82 -4.07
CA TYR A 50 7.65 -2.95 -3.81
C TYR A 50 8.80 -2.55 -2.85
N TRP A 51 9.50 -1.46 -3.16
CA TRP A 51 10.63 -1.02 -2.34
C TRP A 51 10.21 -0.43 -1.01
N VAL A 52 9.16 0.38 -0.98
CA VAL A 52 8.62 0.94 0.27
C VAL A 52 8.17 -0.17 1.21
N SER A 53 7.48 -1.19 0.69
CA SER A 53 7.06 -2.36 1.47
C SER A 53 8.26 -3.11 2.07
N ARG A 54 9.32 -3.30 1.29
CA ARG A 54 10.55 -3.94 1.76
C ARG A 54 11.27 -3.12 2.83
N MET A 55 11.33 -1.80 2.64
CA MET A 55 11.95 -0.90 3.62
C MET A 55 11.16 -0.87 4.93
N ILE A 56 9.84 -0.77 4.88
CA ILE A 56 8.98 -0.82 6.07
C ILE A 56 9.21 -2.14 6.83
N ALA A 57 9.16 -3.28 6.12
CA ALA A 57 9.34 -4.58 6.73
C ALA A 57 10.70 -4.72 7.41
N ALA A 58 11.78 -4.35 6.72
CA ALA A 58 13.14 -4.45 7.25
C ALA A 58 13.36 -3.55 8.47
N MET A 59 12.88 -2.32 8.41
CA MET A 59 13.04 -1.34 9.50
C MET A 59 12.14 -1.68 10.69
N ALA A 60 10.91 -2.13 10.45
CA ALA A 60 9.99 -2.54 11.50
C ALA A 60 10.48 -3.80 12.21
N ASP A 61 11.05 -4.77 11.47
CA ASP A 61 11.65 -5.95 12.06
C ASP A 61 12.83 -5.60 12.97
N ALA A 62 13.71 -4.70 12.52
CA ALA A 62 14.86 -4.23 13.29
C ALA A 62 14.49 -3.40 14.54
N SER A 63 13.31 -2.82 14.59
CA SER A 63 12.79 -2.00 15.68
C SER A 63 11.39 -2.43 16.14
N TYR A 64 11.12 -3.74 16.11
CA TYR A 64 9.78 -4.32 16.24
C TYR A 64 8.98 -3.79 17.41
N GLY A 65 9.54 -3.77 18.62
CA GLY A 65 8.82 -3.34 19.82
C GLY A 65 8.30 -1.90 19.76
N LYS A 66 8.98 -1.02 19.00
CA LYS A 66 8.58 0.38 18.81
C LYS A 66 7.77 0.60 17.54
N SER A 67 7.96 -0.24 16.54
CA SER A 67 7.41 -0.06 15.20
C SER A 67 6.13 -0.84 14.95
N VAL A 68 5.86 -1.93 15.66
CA VAL A 68 4.68 -2.78 15.46
C VAL A 68 3.37 -1.99 15.48
N PHE A 69 3.26 -1.03 16.36
CA PHE A 69 2.10 -0.17 16.50
C PHE A 69 1.86 0.72 15.25
N HIS A 70 2.93 1.25 14.66
CA HIS A 70 2.82 2.02 13.41
C HIS A 70 2.40 1.13 12.24
N VAL A 71 2.91 -0.09 12.19
CA VAL A 71 2.56 -1.08 11.16
C VAL A 71 1.08 -1.49 11.28
N GLU A 72 0.60 -1.78 12.48
CA GLU A 72 -0.81 -2.12 12.70
C GLU A 72 -1.75 -0.99 12.27
N ARG A 73 -1.41 0.25 12.61
CA ARG A 73 -2.18 1.42 12.15
C ARG A 73 -2.15 1.58 10.64
N TYR A 74 -1.03 1.33 10.02
CA TYR A 74 -0.86 1.35 8.57
C TYR A 74 -1.77 0.31 7.91
N GLU A 75 -1.71 -0.94 8.34
CA GLU A 75 -2.52 -2.03 7.81
C GLU A 75 -4.01 -1.73 7.92
N LEU A 76 -4.49 -1.32 9.09
CA LEU A 76 -5.89 -0.98 9.32
C LEU A 76 -6.32 0.26 8.54
N GLY A 77 -5.48 1.27 8.45
CA GLY A 77 -5.76 2.50 7.71
C GLY A 77 -5.87 2.26 6.21
N VAL A 78 -4.96 1.49 5.64
CA VAL A 78 -5.01 1.10 4.23
C VAL A 78 -6.25 0.28 3.93
N LEU A 79 -6.54 -0.73 4.75
CA LEU A 79 -7.73 -1.58 4.59
C LEU A 79 -9.01 -0.77 4.61
N SER A 80 -9.17 0.11 5.59
CA SER A 80 -10.34 0.96 5.74
C SER A 80 -10.52 1.93 4.57
N ALA A 81 -9.46 2.65 4.20
CA ALA A 81 -9.51 3.62 3.12
C ALA A 81 -9.75 2.94 1.76
N CYS A 82 -9.09 1.82 1.50
CA CYS A 82 -9.27 1.08 0.26
C CYS A 82 -10.67 0.47 0.13
N ARG A 83 -11.23 -0.05 1.21
CA ARG A 83 -12.64 -0.53 1.21
C ARG A 83 -13.62 0.60 0.92
N ALA A 84 -13.42 1.78 1.49
CA ALA A 84 -14.26 2.94 1.20
C ALA A 84 -14.20 3.34 -0.27
N LEU A 85 -13.01 3.35 -0.87
CA LEU A 85 -12.81 3.63 -2.30
C LEU A 85 -13.45 2.56 -3.18
N LEU A 86 -13.28 1.27 -2.85
CA LEU A 86 -13.93 0.18 -3.59
C LEU A 86 -15.45 0.33 -3.57
N ASN A 87 -16.05 0.59 -2.41
CA ASN A 87 -17.49 0.79 -2.29
C ASN A 87 -17.97 1.97 -3.12
N GLN A 88 -17.23 3.08 -3.10
CA GLN A 88 -17.54 4.27 -3.89
C GLN A 88 -17.51 3.99 -5.40
N TYR A 89 -16.46 3.32 -5.86
CA TYR A 89 -16.30 3.01 -7.29
C TYR A 89 -17.19 1.87 -7.77
N ASP A 90 -17.49 0.89 -6.93
CA ASP A 90 -18.51 -0.13 -7.24
C ASP A 90 -19.87 0.53 -7.47
N ALA A 91 -20.27 1.48 -6.63
CA ALA A 91 -21.52 2.22 -6.82
C ALA A 91 -21.53 3.03 -8.13
N LYS A 92 -20.43 3.71 -8.45
CA LYS A 92 -20.29 4.46 -9.70
C LYS A 92 -20.37 3.55 -10.93
N GLN A 93 -19.74 2.39 -10.90
CA GLN A 93 -19.78 1.42 -11.99
C GLN A 93 -21.16 0.80 -12.16
N LEU A 94 -21.86 0.50 -11.07
CA LEU A 94 -23.22 -0.02 -11.13
C LEU A 94 -24.22 0.99 -11.72
N ALA A 95 -24.00 2.28 -11.51
CA ALA A 95 -24.81 3.35 -12.08
C ALA A 95 -24.50 3.65 -13.55
N GLU A 96 -23.34 3.20 -14.05
CA GLU A 96 -22.90 3.44 -15.43
C GLU A 96 -23.31 2.30 -16.35
N THR A 97 -23.92 2.61 -17.48
CA THR A 97 -24.39 1.62 -18.46
C THR A 97 -23.40 1.39 -19.61
N ASP A 98 -22.53 2.37 -19.88
CA ASP A 98 -21.54 2.27 -20.96
C ASP A 98 -20.31 1.46 -20.50
N PRO A 99 -19.98 0.33 -21.17
CA PRO A 99 -18.81 -0.48 -20.81
C PRO A 99 -17.48 0.28 -20.86
N ALA A 100 -17.32 1.19 -21.82
CA ALA A 100 -16.09 1.98 -21.94
C ALA A 100 -15.91 2.95 -20.76
N ARG A 101 -16.99 3.56 -20.29
CA ARG A 101 -16.98 4.43 -19.10
C ARG A 101 -16.77 3.63 -17.83
N ARG A 102 -17.32 2.42 -17.72
CA ARG A 102 -17.02 1.51 -16.59
C ARG A 102 -15.54 1.16 -16.54
N ALA A 103 -14.92 0.85 -17.68
CA ALA A 103 -13.49 0.59 -17.76
C ALA A 103 -12.66 1.79 -17.32
N ALA A 104 -13.05 3.00 -17.73
CA ALA A 104 -12.39 4.24 -17.29
C ALA A 104 -12.54 4.46 -15.78
N LEU A 105 -13.68 4.16 -15.19
CA LEU A 105 -13.92 4.25 -13.75
C LEU A 105 -13.03 3.25 -12.97
N ARG A 106 -12.81 2.04 -13.47
CA ARG A 106 -11.90 1.08 -12.85
C ARG A 106 -10.46 1.56 -12.88
N GLN A 107 -10.03 2.16 -13.98
CA GLN A 107 -8.70 2.75 -14.10
C GLN A 107 -8.51 3.91 -13.11
N GLU A 108 -9.49 4.80 -13.04
CA GLU A 108 -9.52 5.90 -12.08
C GLU A 108 -9.47 5.38 -10.63
N ALA A 109 -10.25 4.33 -10.33
CA ALA A 109 -10.26 3.70 -9.01
C ALA A 109 -8.88 3.15 -8.63
N ASN A 110 -8.21 2.45 -9.53
CA ASN A 110 -6.89 1.91 -9.29
C ASN A 110 -5.85 3.01 -9.03
N GLU A 111 -5.91 4.12 -9.77
CA GLU A 111 -5.06 5.29 -9.51
C GLU A 111 -5.36 5.91 -8.13
N ALA A 112 -6.62 6.01 -7.73
CA ALA A 112 -7.01 6.52 -6.42
C ALA A 112 -6.55 5.58 -5.28
N LEU A 113 -6.68 4.27 -5.46
CA LEU A 113 -6.18 3.26 -4.51
C LEU A 113 -4.66 3.35 -4.37
N ALA A 114 -3.94 3.45 -5.48
CA ALA A 114 -2.49 3.59 -5.48
C ALA A 114 -2.03 4.88 -4.77
N ALA A 115 -2.70 6.01 -5.01
CA ALA A 115 -2.39 7.28 -4.37
C ALA A 115 -2.61 7.23 -2.85
N GLU A 116 -3.70 6.60 -2.40
CA GLU A 116 -4.01 6.43 -0.97
C GLU A 116 -2.94 5.57 -0.28
N VAL A 117 -2.58 4.45 -0.89
CA VAL A 117 -1.55 3.56 -0.36
C VAL A 117 -0.20 4.24 -0.33
N LYS A 118 0.16 4.96 -1.38
CA LYS A 118 1.43 5.70 -1.46
C LYS A 118 1.57 6.71 -0.31
N ALA A 119 0.54 7.48 -0.05
CA ALA A 119 0.53 8.47 1.03
C ALA A 119 0.69 7.79 2.41
N ARG A 120 -0.05 6.72 2.67
CA ARG A 120 0.02 6.00 3.95
C ARG A 120 1.32 5.24 4.13
N ALA A 121 1.85 4.66 3.07
CA ALA A 121 3.13 3.96 3.09
C ALA A 121 4.29 4.93 3.36
N ALA A 122 4.29 6.10 2.75
CA ALA A 122 5.28 7.14 2.99
C ALA A 122 5.27 7.61 4.46
N ASP A 123 4.09 7.89 5.00
CA ASP A 123 3.93 8.27 6.41
C ASP A 123 4.43 7.17 7.36
N THR A 124 4.11 5.91 7.06
CA THR A 124 4.56 4.77 7.87
C THR A 124 6.07 4.58 7.78
N LEU A 125 6.64 4.71 6.58
CA LEU A 125 8.10 4.65 6.38
C LEU A 125 8.83 5.69 7.23
N ASP A 126 8.35 6.92 7.24
CA ASP A 126 8.90 8.00 8.07
C ASP A 126 8.88 7.64 9.55
N LYS A 127 7.77 7.09 10.02
CA LYS A 127 7.59 6.70 11.43
C LYS A 127 8.50 5.54 11.84
N VAL A 128 8.59 4.48 11.04
CA VAL A 128 9.45 3.33 11.37
C VAL A 128 10.93 3.69 11.25
N LEU A 129 11.31 4.54 10.30
CA LEU A 129 12.66 5.06 10.19
C LEU A 129 13.03 5.91 11.41
N PHE A 130 12.12 6.76 11.85
CA PHE A 130 12.31 7.56 13.07
C PHE A 130 12.56 6.65 14.29
N GLU A 131 11.73 5.62 14.49
CA GLU A 131 11.89 4.69 15.60
C GLU A 131 13.23 3.93 15.55
N LEU A 132 13.59 3.45 14.36
CA LEU A 132 14.84 2.75 14.15
C LEU A 132 16.05 3.66 14.39
N SER A 133 16.05 4.85 13.82
CA SER A 133 17.15 5.81 13.92
C SER A 133 17.32 6.36 15.34
N SER A 134 16.22 6.56 16.06
CA SER A 134 16.26 6.98 17.48
C SER A 134 16.86 5.94 18.41
N GLY A 135 16.80 4.66 18.03
CA GLY A 135 17.40 3.56 18.76
C GLY A 135 18.86 3.27 18.38
N MET A 136 19.40 3.97 17.38
CA MET A 136 20.78 3.75 16.93
C MET A 136 21.80 4.19 18.00
N LYS A 137 22.80 3.32 18.18
CA LYS A 137 24.01 3.62 18.98
C LYS A 137 25.17 3.81 18.01
N ASN A 138 25.87 4.94 18.12
CA ASN A 138 27.06 5.17 17.32
C ASN A 138 28.26 4.38 17.89
N ALA A 139 29.34 4.26 17.12
CA ALA A 139 30.53 3.53 17.52
C ALA A 139 31.20 4.08 18.80
N TYR A 140 31.10 5.39 18.99
CA TYR A 140 31.69 6.05 20.17
C TYR A 140 30.95 5.65 21.46
N SER A 141 29.64 5.53 21.43
CA SER A 141 28.86 5.09 22.59
C SER A 141 29.23 3.68 23.04
N ARG A 142 29.72 2.84 22.15
CA ARG A 142 30.18 1.47 22.46
C ARG A 142 31.57 1.42 23.06
N SER A 143 32.42 2.35 22.67
CA SER A 143 33.80 2.40 23.18
C SER A 143 33.87 2.96 24.60
N ASP A 144 32.90 3.73 25.00
CA ASP A 144 32.81 4.34 26.34
C ASP A 144 32.14 3.42 27.39
N ALA A 145 31.74 2.23 26.97
CA ALA A 145 31.05 1.27 27.82
C ALA A 145 32.09 0.33 28.54
#